data_d00ec5ac1ad307869601bae03f5623c9
#
_entry.id   d00ec5ac1ad307869601bae03f5623c9
#
_cell.length_a   1.000
_cell.length_b   1.000
_cell.length_c   1.000
_cell.angle_alpha   90.00
_cell.angle_beta   90.00
_cell.angle_gamma   90.00
#
_symmetry.space_group_name_H-M   'P 1'
#
loop_
_entity.id
_entity.type
_entity.pdbx_description
1 polymer ?
#
loop_
_entity_poly.entity_id
_entity_poly.type
_entity_poly.pdbx_seq_one_letter_code
_entity_poly.pdbx_strand_id
1 'polypeptide(L)'
;LITVKGKTLLENAEAVVYDALVSTAILAMVNPQAELIDAGKRRGRHTKLQSETTQLLAQLAEKHAVVVRLKGGDPFIFGRGGEEMEDLVKAGIEVEVVPGITAGIAAPAYAQIPLTHRAYSSSVTFVTGHESAGKYRPEVNWAAIAKGSETIVIYMGVYSLATILPQLMLAGLGEDTPIALIRWGTCPEQQKLVGTFATILAQIEVENFQAPAIVVIGAVVNYPANLRQQLAPILGGVN
;
A
#
# COMPACT_ATOMS: atom_id res chain seq x y z
N LEU A 1 5.77 -8.91 5.83
CA LEU A 1 6.82 -8.10 6.46
C LEU A 1 6.28 -7.45 7.73
N ILE A 2 7.10 -7.37 8.77
CA ILE A 2 6.78 -6.73 10.04
C ILE A 2 8.08 -6.20 10.67
N THR A 3 8.01 -5.13 11.42
CA THR A 3 9.15 -4.65 12.22
C THR A 3 9.37 -5.51 13.45
N VAL A 4 10.61 -5.54 13.97
CA VAL A 4 10.95 -6.28 15.20
C VAL A 4 10.05 -5.85 16.37
N LYS A 5 9.86 -4.52 16.56
CA LYS A 5 8.97 -3.98 17.60
C LYS A 5 7.53 -4.45 17.40
N GLY A 6 7.00 -4.40 16.15
CA GLY A 6 5.66 -4.88 15.84
C GLY A 6 5.47 -6.36 16.20
N LYS A 7 6.46 -7.21 15.88
CA LYS A 7 6.45 -8.62 16.24
C LYS A 7 6.41 -8.82 17.77
N THR A 8 7.30 -8.13 18.49
CA THR A 8 7.36 -8.21 19.97
C THR A 8 6.02 -7.83 20.61
N LEU A 9 5.36 -6.78 20.10
CA LEU A 9 4.05 -6.38 20.61
C LEU A 9 2.96 -7.42 20.31
N LEU A 10 2.98 -8.05 19.13
CA LEU A 10 2.03 -9.12 18.81
C LEU A 10 2.21 -10.35 19.73
N GLU A 11 3.45 -10.73 20.02
CA GLU A 11 3.79 -11.85 20.90
C GLU A 11 3.37 -11.62 22.35
N ASN A 12 3.22 -10.35 22.78
CA ASN A 12 2.80 -9.96 24.13
C ASN A 12 1.39 -9.38 24.20
N ALA A 13 0.67 -9.33 23.08
CA ALA A 13 -0.68 -8.79 23.05
C ALA A 13 -1.66 -9.66 23.83
N GLU A 14 -2.63 -9.01 24.50
CA GLU A 14 -3.77 -9.66 25.14
C GLU A 14 -5.02 -9.60 24.24
N ALA A 15 -5.11 -8.57 23.38
CA ALA A 15 -6.12 -8.47 22.35
C ALA A 15 -5.53 -7.89 21.05
N VAL A 16 -5.95 -8.41 19.89
CA VAL A 16 -5.50 -7.95 18.58
C VAL A 16 -6.71 -7.72 17.67
N VAL A 17 -6.90 -6.49 17.23
CA VAL A 17 -7.91 -6.10 16.23
C VAL A 17 -7.20 -5.90 14.90
N TYR A 18 -7.54 -6.71 13.87
CA TYR A 18 -6.78 -6.74 12.61
C TYR A 18 -7.64 -6.50 11.37
N ASP A 19 -7.00 -6.05 10.29
CA ASP A 19 -7.62 -5.77 8.98
C ASP A 19 -7.55 -6.98 8.03
N ALA A 20 -8.42 -7.00 7.03
CA ALA A 20 -8.52 -8.07 6.02
C ALA A 20 -7.25 -8.28 5.17
N LEU A 21 -6.37 -7.30 5.07
CA LEU A 21 -5.12 -7.38 4.29
C LEU A 21 -3.91 -7.84 5.11
N VAL A 22 -4.10 -8.19 6.37
CA VAL A 22 -3.05 -8.79 7.20
C VAL A 22 -2.85 -10.25 6.80
N SER A 23 -1.60 -10.66 6.54
CA SER A 23 -1.30 -12.03 6.15
C SER A 23 -1.45 -13.01 7.33
N THR A 24 -1.86 -14.25 7.03
CA THR A 24 -1.94 -15.34 8.02
C THR A 24 -0.61 -15.62 8.69
N ALA A 25 0.51 -15.45 7.98
CA ALA A 25 1.84 -15.61 8.54
C ALA A 25 2.17 -14.59 9.66
N ILE A 26 1.62 -13.37 9.58
CA ILE A 26 1.74 -12.38 10.65
C ILE A 26 0.78 -12.71 11.81
N LEU A 27 -0.45 -13.11 11.51
CA LEU A 27 -1.41 -13.52 12.53
C LEU A 27 -0.91 -14.73 13.35
N ALA A 28 -0.14 -15.63 12.73
CA ALA A 28 0.48 -16.76 13.43
C ALA A 28 1.57 -16.35 14.46
N MET A 29 2.00 -15.09 14.46
CA MET A 29 2.95 -14.56 15.45
C MET A 29 2.26 -13.96 16.69
N VAL A 30 0.94 -13.88 16.68
CA VAL A 30 0.17 -13.35 17.81
C VAL A 30 0.24 -14.32 18.98
N ASN A 31 0.29 -13.77 20.21
CA ASN A 31 0.15 -14.56 21.42
C ASN A 31 -1.07 -15.51 21.32
N PRO A 32 -0.90 -16.83 21.47
CA PRO A 32 -2.00 -17.79 21.37
C PRO A 32 -3.14 -17.56 22.38
N GLN A 33 -2.88 -16.83 23.45
CA GLN A 33 -3.88 -16.48 24.47
C GLN A 33 -4.61 -15.19 24.18
N ALA A 34 -4.17 -14.42 23.15
CA ALA A 34 -4.78 -13.14 22.82
C ALA A 34 -6.17 -13.31 22.19
N GLU A 35 -7.08 -12.40 22.52
CA GLU A 35 -8.36 -12.26 21.82
C GLU A 35 -8.11 -11.72 20.41
N LEU A 36 -8.46 -12.50 19.36
CA LEU A 36 -8.31 -12.13 17.96
C LEU A 36 -9.63 -11.64 17.37
N ILE A 37 -9.67 -10.38 16.87
CA ILE A 37 -10.88 -9.74 16.35
C ILE A 37 -10.64 -9.25 14.92
N ASP A 38 -11.38 -9.82 13.96
CA ASP A 38 -11.37 -9.40 12.56
C ASP A 38 -12.24 -8.13 12.38
N ALA A 39 -11.60 -6.99 12.15
CA ALA A 39 -12.26 -5.72 11.80
C ALA A 39 -12.24 -5.46 10.27
N GLY A 40 -11.73 -6.41 9.48
CA GLY A 40 -11.57 -6.28 8.04
C GLY A 40 -12.91 -6.22 7.29
N LYS A 41 -12.95 -5.40 6.25
CA LYS A 41 -14.10 -5.29 5.35
C LYS A 41 -14.15 -6.53 4.44
N ARG A 42 -15.11 -7.44 4.64
CA ARG A 42 -15.44 -8.50 3.68
C ARG A 42 -16.65 -8.07 2.83
N ARG A 43 -16.57 -8.26 1.50
CA ARG A 43 -17.73 -8.07 0.61
C ARG A 43 -18.94 -8.86 1.16
N GLY A 44 -20.05 -8.15 1.41
CA GLY A 44 -21.32 -8.77 1.83
C GLY A 44 -21.56 -8.85 3.34
N ARG A 45 -20.66 -8.41 4.22
CA ARG A 45 -20.94 -8.18 5.65
C ARG A 45 -20.99 -6.70 5.96
N HIS A 46 -21.91 -6.29 6.83
CA HIS A 46 -21.97 -4.90 7.32
C HIS A 46 -20.58 -4.48 7.82
N THR A 47 -20.01 -3.50 7.13
CA THR A 47 -18.74 -2.90 7.50
C THR A 47 -18.91 -2.22 8.83
N LYS A 48 -18.13 -2.59 9.85
CA LYS A 48 -18.02 -1.75 11.04
C LYS A 48 -17.59 -0.36 10.58
N LEU A 49 -18.35 0.66 10.96
CA LEU A 49 -17.94 2.04 10.74
C LEU A 49 -16.60 2.27 11.47
N GLN A 50 -15.80 3.22 11.00
CA GLN A 50 -14.52 3.53 11.66
C GLN A 50 -14.72 3.81 13.15
N SER A 51 -15.81 4.52 13.50
CA SER A 51 -16.24 4.78 14.87
C SER A 51 -16.51 3.51 15.70
N GLU A 52 -17.05 2.45 15.09
CA GLU A 52 -17.27 1.17 15.78
C GLU A 52 -15.95 0.46 16.10
N THR A 53 -14.96 0.56 15.19
CA THR A 53 -13.63 0.00 15.44
C THR A 53 -12.92 0.74 16.57
N THR A 54 -13.00 2.07 16.60
CA THR A 54 -12.40 2.88 17.68
C THR A 54 -13.10 2.63 19.02
N GLN A 55 -14.44 2.51 19.04
CA GLN A 55 -15.18 2.14 20.25
C GLN A 55 -14.79 0.76 20.77
N LEU A 56 -14.62 -0.23 19.87
CA LEU A 56 -14.17 -1.55 20.22
C LEU A 56 -12.77 -1.51 20.86
N LEU A 57 -11.83 -0.78 20.26
CA LEU A 57 -10.47 -0.62 20.80
C LEU A 57 -10.49 0.02 22.19
N ALA A 58 -11.35 1.03 22.42
CA ALA A 58 -11.52 1.66 23.72
C ALA A 58 -12.04 0.66 24.77
N GLN A 59 -13.06 -0.14 24.44
CA GLN A 59 -13.58 -1.18 25.32
C GLN A 59 -12.57 -2.29 25.65
N LEU A 60 -11.71 -2.62 24.69
CA LEU A 60 -10.64 -3.59 24.93
C LEU A 60 -9.55 -3.03 25.84
N ALA A 61 -9.20 -1.74 25.68
CA ALA A 61 -8.21 -1.06 26.52
C ALA A 61 -8.64 -0.93 28.00
N GLU A 62 -9.95 -0.98 28.30
CA GLU A 62 -10.45 -1.05 29.67
C GLU A 62 -10.20 -2.43 30.34
N LYS A 63 -10.03 -3.48 29.55
CA LYS A 63 -9.97 -4.88 30.01
C LYS A 63 -8.56 -5.48 29.92
N HIS A 64 -7.74 -4.99 29.02
CA HIS A 64 -6.45 -5.55 28.65
C HIS A 64 -5.35 -4.50 28.78
N ALA A 65 -4.19 -4.90 29.28
CA ALA A 65 -3.03 -4.01 29.40
C ALA A 65 -2.38 -3.73 28.03
N VAL A 66 -2.38 -4.72 27.12
CA VAL A 66 -1.77 -4.59 25.79
C VAL A 66 -2.79 -4.94 24.71
N VAL A 67 -3.34 -3.93 24.05
CA VAL A 67 -4.24 -4.05 22.90
C VAL A 67 -3.50 -3.62 21.63
N VAL A 68 -3.46 -4.48 20.62
CA VAL A 68 -2.81 -4.19 19.34
C VAL A 68 -3.86 -3.96 18.25
N ARG A 69 -3.81 -2.80 17.61
CA ARG A 69 -4.49 -2.53 16.35
C ARG A 69 -3.52 -2.87 15.19
N LEU A 70 -3.71 -4.03 14.58
CA LEU A 70 -2.84 -4.53 13.51
C LEU A 70 -3.37 -4.13 12.14
N LYS A 71 -2.57 -3.38 11.38
CA LYS A 71 -2.90 -2.84 10.06
C LYS A 71 -1.94 -3.37 9.00
N GLY A 72 -2.41 -3.54 7.77
CA GLY A 72 -1.55 -3.85 6.64
C GLY A 72 -0.68 -2.65 6.26
N GLY A 73 0.63 -2.85 6.12
CA GLY A 73 1.57 -1.80 5.73
C GLY A 73 2.00 -0.90 6.90
N ASP A 74 1.86 0.40 6.74
CA ASP A 74 2.15 1.41 7.75
C ASP A 74 0.85 2.07 8.21
N PRO A 75 0.62 2.28 9.52
CA PRO A 75 -0.64 2.81 10.02
C PRO A 75 -0.94 4.24 9.56
N PHE A 76 0.10 5.05 9.27
CA PHE A 76 -0.05 6.45 8.90
C PHE A 76 -0.01 6.71 7.38
N ILE A 77 0.32 5.71 6.57
CA ILE A 77 0.32 5.83 5.11
C ILE A 77 -0.96 5.21 4.53
N PHE A 78 -1.97 6.06 4.28
CA PHE A 78 -3.30 5.69 3.78
C PHE A 78 -4.02 4.63 4.61
N GLY A 79 -3.60 4.46 5.87
CA GLY A 79 -4.13 3.47 6.81
C GLY A 79 -5.16 4.02 7.81
N ARG A 80 -5.44 5.32 7.80
CA ARG A 80 -6.33 6.02 8.75
C ARG A 80 -5.91 5.90 10.22
N GLY A 81 -4.66 5.50 10.48
CA GLY A 81 -4.15 5.34 11.85
C GLY A 81 -4.14 6.66 12.63
N GLY A 82 -3.97 7.81 11.95
CA GLY A 82 -4.05 9.12 12.58
C GLY A 82 -5.46 9.43 13.12
N GLU A 83 -6.51 9.09 12.37
CA GLU A 83 -7.90 9.25 12.80
C GLU A 83 -8.21 8.32 13.99
N GLU A 84 -7.80 7.05 13.90
CA GLU A 84 -7.96 6.07 14.99
C GLU A 84 -7.24 6.53 16.26
N MET A 85 -5.99 7.01 16.16
CA MET A 85 -5.21 7.54 17.28
C MET A 85 -5.88 8.77 17.91
N GLU A 86 -6.33 9.72 17.09
CA GLU A 86 -7.00 10.94 17.57
C GLU A 86 -8.24 10.62 18.41
N ASP A 87 -9.07 9.70 17.95
CA ASP A 87 -10.30 9.30 18.64
C ASP A 87 -9.98 8.56 19.96
N LEU A 88 -8.95 7.68 19.98
CA LEU A 88 -8.55 6.97 21.20
C LEU A 88 -7.95 7.93 22.24
N VAL A 89 -7.11 8.87 21.83
CA VAL A 89 -6.55 9.89 22.73
C VAL A 89 -7.66 10.78 23.32
N LYS A 90 -8.68 11.17 22.53
CA LYS A 90 -9.86 11.88 23.03
C LYS A 90 -10.63 11.07 24.08
N ALA A 91 -10.60 9.74 23.97
CA ALA A 91 -11.19 8.83 24.97
C ALA A 91 -10.28 8.61 26.19
N GLY A 92 -9.12 9.26 26.28
CA GLY A 92 -8.19 9.16 27.41
C GLY A 92 -7.28 7.93 27.37
N ILE A 93 -7.16 7.27 26.20
CA ILE A 93 -6.34 6.07 26.02
C ILE A 93 -4.96 6.46 25.51
N GLU A 94 -3.91 5.94 26.15
CA GLU A 94 -2.53 6.09 25.69
C GLU A 94 -2.30 5.21 24.42
N VAL A 95 -1.77 5.82 23.37
CA VAL A 95 -1.55 5.17 22.07
C VAL A 95 -0.08 5.27 21.67
N GLU A 96 0.54 4.13 21.42
CA GLU A 96 1.84 4.04 20.79
C GLU A 96 1.68 3.64 19.31
N VAL A 97 2.32 4.39 18.40
CA VAL A 97 2.34 4.07 16.97
C VAL A 97 3.66 3.39 16.59
N VAL A 98 3.56 2.20 16.02
CA VAL A 98 4.71 1.45 15.51
C VAL A 98 4.74 1.55 14.00
N PRO A 99 5.78 2.16 13.40
CA PRO A 99 5.93 2.23 11.95
C PRO A 99 5.96 0.84 11.31
N GLY A 100 5.41 0.73 10.11
CA GLY A 100 5.39 -0.48 9.31
C GLY A 100 6.03 -0.29 7.94
N ILE A 101 6.11 -1.37 7.17
CA ILE A 101 6.60 -1.33 5.80
C ILE A 101 5.39 -1.11 4.89
N THR A 102 5.20 0.13 4.46
CA THR A 102 4.05 0.48 3.62
C THR A 102 4.08 -0.23 2.27
N ALA A 103 2.91 -0.60 1.76
CA ALA A 103 2.77 -1.36 0.52
C ALA A 103 3.41 -0.65 -0.69
N GLY A 104 3.40 0.68 -0.72
CA GLY A 104 4.03 1.46 -1.78
C GLY A 104 5.56 1.37 -1.82
N ILE A 105 6.20 0.91 -0.75
CA ILE A 105 7.64 0.60 -0.69
C ILE A 105 7.86 -0.90 -0.89
N ALA A 106 7.10 -1.73 -0.18
CA ALA A 106 7.33 -3.16 -0.15
C ALA A 106 7.01 -3.86 -1.49
N ALA A 107 5.88 -3.54 -2.12
CA ALA A 107 5.48 -4.19 -3.36
C ALA A 107 6.42 -3.88 -4.53
N PRO A 108 6.84 -2.62 -4.78
CA PRO A 108 7.85 -2.32 -5.79
C PRO A 108 9.19 -3.01 -5.54
N ALA A 109 9.66 -3.05 -4.28
CA ALA A 109 10.92 -3.71 -3.94
C ALA A 109 10.89 -5.21 -4.29
N TYR A 110 9.81 -5.92 -3.97
CA TYR A 110 9.62 -7.33 -4.34
C TYR A 110 9.40 -7.53 -5.84
N ALA A 111 8.94 -6.50 -6.55
CA ALA A 111 8.86 -6.49 -8.01
C ALA A 111 10.19 -6.09 -8.68
N GLN A 112 11.26 -5.85 -7.90
CA GLN A 112 12.58 -5.38 -8.34
C GLN A 112 12.55 -3.98 -8.99
N ILE A 113 11.58 -3.15 -8.63
CA ILE A 113 11.44 -1.76 -9.09
C ILE A 113 11.90 -0.83 -7.95
N PRO A 114 13.08 -0.20 -8.08
CA PRO A 114 13.51 0.81 -7.11
C PRO A 114 12.66 2.06 -7.27
N LEU A 115 12.19 2.65 -6.17
CA LEU A 115 11.40 3.89 -6.24
C LEU A 115 12.29 5.12 -6.51
N THR A 116 13.56 5.04 -6.11
CA THR A 116 14.59 6.05 -6.40
C THR A 116 15.81 5.36 -7.01
N HIS A 117 16.47 6.04 -7.94
CA HIS A 117 17.70 5.55 -8.54
C HIS A 117 18.46 6.72 -9.15
N ARG A 118 19.80 6.79 -8.95
CA ARG A 118 20.62 7.93 -9.38
C ARG A 118 20.44 8.33 -10.85
N ALA A 119 20.16 7.34 -11.73
CA ALA A 119 19.99 7.58 -13.16
C ALA A 119 18.52 7.73 -13.61
N TYR A 120 17.54 7.43 -12.75
CA TYR A 120 16.13 7.37 -13.17
C TYR A 120 15.19 8.24 -12.35
N SER A 121 15.45 8.44 -11.05
CA SER A 121 14.51 9.16 -10.19
C SER A 121 15.15 9.62 -8.87
N SER A 122 15.03 10.90 -8.58
CA SER A 122 15.47 11.55 -7.34
C SER A 122 14.30 11.85 -6.40
N SER A 123 13.06 11.66 -6.83
CA SER A 123 11.86 12.00 -6.06
C SER A 123 10.78 10.93 -6.13
N VAL A 124 10.03 10.75 -5.03
CA VAL A 124 8.88 9.83 -4.95
C VAL A 124 7.70 10.54 -4.32
N THR A 125 6.54 10.46 -4.96
CA THR A 125 5.28 10.90 -4.37
C THR A 125 4.36 9.73 -4.14
N PHE A 126 3.90 9.55 -2.89
CA PHE A 126 2.81 8.65 -2.53
C PHE A 126 1.48 9.39 -2.62
N VAL A 127 0.52 8.85 -3.35
CA VAL A 127 -0.79 9.48 -3.56
C VAL A 127 -1.89 8.42 -3.54
N THR A 128 -3.11 8.81 -3.13
CA THR A 128 -4.29 7.96 -3.24
C THR A 128 -4.97 8.15 -4.58
N GLY A 129 -5.36 7.07 -5.25
CA GLY A 129 -6.22 7.11 -6.44
C GLY A 129 -7.72 7.05 -6.10
N HIS A 130 -8.06 6.86 -4.83
CA HIS A 130 -9.45 6.85 -4.38
C HIS A 130 -9.77 8.16 -3.67
N GLU A 131 -10.59 8.97 -4.32
CA GLU A 131 -11.16 10.17 -3.72
C GLU A 131 -12.51 9.78 -3.11
N SER A 132 -12.55 9.72 -1.78
CA SER A 132 -13.85 9.59 -1.10
C SER A 132 -14.63 10.88 -1.30
N ALA A 133 -15.89 10.80 -1.67
CA ALA A 133 -16.84 11.91 -1.82
C ALA A 133 -17.14 12.64 -0.48
N GLY A 134 -16.12 12.97 0.29
CA GLY A 134 -16.20 13.62 1.61
C GLY A 134 -15.79 15.08 1.52
N LYS A 135 -16.63 15.94 2.01
CA LYS A 135 -16.69 17.41 1.89
C LYS A 135 -15.44 18.23 2.31
N TYR A 136 -14.32 17.63 2.71
CA TYR A 136 -13.21 18.37 3.32
C TYR A 136 -11.82 18.03 2.75
N ARG A 137 -11.72 17.28 1.64
CA ARG A 137 -10.43 17.04 1.00
C ARG A 137 -10.37 17.73 -0.35
N PRO A 138 -9.34 18.53 -0.62
CA PRO A 138 -9.07 18.98 -1.97
C PRO A 138 -8.84 17.75 -2.87
N GLU A 139 -9.32 17.82 -4.09
CA GLU A 139 -9.00 16.84 -5.13
C GLU A 139 -7.48 16.74 -5.31
N VAL A 140 -7.00 15.55 -5.66
CA VAL A 140 -5.58 15.35 -5.93
C VAL A 140 -5.17 16.20 -7.12
N ASN A 141 -4.19 17.07 -6.93
CA ASN A 141 -3.65 17.89 -8.01
C ASN A 141 -2.67 17.09 -8.88
N TRP A 142 -3.21 16.29 -9.80
CA TRP A 142 -2.43 15.45 -10.70
C TRP A 142 -1.45 16.24 -11.55
N ALA A 143 -1.80 17.46 -11.93
CA ALA A 143 -0.92 18.33 -12.72
C ALA A 143 0.33 18.75 -11.92
N ALA A 144 0.19 19.08 -10.65
CA ALA A 144 1.33 19.38 -9.79
C ALA A 144 2.21 18.14 -9.55
N ILE A 145 1.58 16.96 -9.34
CA ILE A 145 2.29 15.70 -9.12
C ILE A 145 3.10 15.30 -10.36
N ALA A 146 2.48 15.38 -11.56
CA ALA A 146 3.15 15.05 -12.82
C ALA A 146 4.41 15.90 -13.07
N LYS A 147 4.39 17.17 -12.66
CA LYS A 147 5.51 18.10 -12.83
C LYS A 147 6.55 18.01 -11.71
N GLY A 148 6.15 17.61 -10.51
CA GLY A 148 6.99 17.64 -9.32
C GLY A 148 7.59 16.30 -8.91
N SER A 149 7.22 15.19 -9.56
CA SER A 149 7.64 13.85 -9.15
C SER A 149 8.13 13.02 -10.32
N GLU A 150 9.31 12.42 -10.18
CA GLU A 150 9.87 11.50 -11.16
C GLU A 150 9.34 10.07 -10.99
N THR A 151 8.98 9.70 -9.76
CA THR A 151 8.27 8.46 -9.46
C THR A 151 6.97 8.77 -8.72
N ILE A 152 5.85 8.26 -9.25
CA ILE A 152 4.54 8.39 -8.62
C ILE A 152 4.07 7.00 -8.19
N VAL A 153 3.69 6.87 -6.92
CA VAL A 153 3.18 5.62 -6.34
C VAL A 153 1.74 5.84 -5.90
N ILE A 154 0.80 5.15 -6.58
CA ILE A 154 -0.63 5.33 -6.34
C ILE A 154 -1.18 4.15 -5.55
N TYR A 155 -1.78 4.46 -4.40
CA TYR A 155 -2.58 3.52 -3.60
C TYR A 155 -4.03 3.57 -4.05
N MET A 156 -4.71 2.43 -4.00
CA MET A 156 -6.16 2.32 -4.33
C MET A 156 -6.51 2.86 -5.72
N GLY A 157 -5.55 2.87 -6.67
CA GLY A 157 -5.68 3.53 -7.95
C GLY A 157 -6.20 2.66 -9.10
N VAL A 158 -6.25 1.33 -8.97
CA VAL A 158 -6.53 0.40 -10.09
C VAL A 158 -7.80 0.78 -10.85
N TYR A 159 -8.90 1.00 -10.13
CA TYR A 159 -10.19 1.32 -10.73
C TYR A 159 -10.31 2.76 -11.22
N SER A 160 -9.43 3.64 -10.78
CA SER A 160 -9.42 5.06 -11.14
C SER A 160 -8.40 5.40 -12.23
N LEU A 161 -7.61 4.41 -12.70
CA LEU A 161 -6.55 4.67 -13.70
C LEU A 161 -7.10 5.28 -14.97
N ALA A 162 -8.28 4.83 -15.45
CA ALA A 162 -8.90 5.38 -16.66
C ALA A 162 -9.20 6.90 -16.55
N THR A 163 -9.36 7.42 -15.34
CA THR A 163 -9.56 8.87 -15.10
C THR A 163 -8.27 9.58 -14.70
N ILE A 164 -7.31 8.88 -14.09
CA ILE A 164 -6.04 9.46 -13.64
C ILE A 164 -5.07 9.66 -14.81
N LEU A 165 -4.90 8.64 -15.67
CA LEU A 165 -3.92 8.70 -16.75
C LEU A 165 -4.15 9.88 -17.71
N PRO A 166 -5.37 10.20 -18.18
CA PRO A 166 -5.60 11.41 -19.00
C PRO A 166 -5.18 12.70 -18.31
N GLN A 167 -5.35 12.83 -16.99
CA GLN A 167 -4.96 14.03 -16.25
C GLN A 167 -3.43 14.17 -16.17
N LEU A 168 -2.71 13.06 -15.98
CA LEU A 168 -1.25 13.03 -16.00
C LEU A 168 -0.72 13.35 -17.40
N MET A 169 -1.37 12.85 -18.47
CA MET A 169 -1.01 13.13 -19.85
C MET A 169 -1.25 14.61 -20.22
N LEU A 170 -2.36 15.19 -19.81
CA LEU A 170 -2.64 16.62 -19.98
C LEU A 170 -1.61 17.48 -19.24
N ALA A 171 -1.01 16.98 -18.18
CA ALA A 171 0.04 17.65 -17.42
C ALA A 171 1.46 17.48 -18.02
N GLY A 172 1.61 16.71 -19.10
CA GLY A 172 2.83 16.59 -19.88
C GLY A 172 3.55 15.24 -19.81
N LEU A 173 2.99 14.22 -19.13
CA LEU A 173 3.53 12.86 -19.23
C LEU A 173 3.09 12.22 -20.56
N GLY A 174 4.02 11.61 -21.29
CA GLY A 174 3.76 11.00 -22.60
C GLY A 174 3.02 9.65 -22.50
N GLU A 175 2.45 9.22 -23.64
CA GLU A 175 1.82 7.90 -23.77
C GLU A 175 2.80 6.74 -23.55
N ASP A 176 4.09 6.97 -23.74
CA ASP A 176 5.19 6.04 -23.52
C ASP A 176 5.66 5.99 -22.07
N THR A 177 5.08 6.81 -21.17
CA THR A 177 5.42 6.82 -19.75
C THR A 177 5.26 5.43 -19.15
N PRO A 178 6.34 4.85 -18.57
CA PRO A 178 6.29 3.51 -18.00
C PRO A 178 5.41 3.45 -16.75
N ILE A 179 4.64 2.37 -16.64
CA ILE A 179 3.75 2.09 -15.51
C ILE A 179 3.79 0.60 -15.13
N ALA A 180 3.77 0.32 -13.84
CA ALA A 180 3.65 -1.03 -13.32
C ALA A 180 2.54 -1.11 -12.27
N LEU A 181 1.80 -2.21 -12.28
CA LEU A 181 0.85 -2.58 -11.24
C LEU A 181 1.37 -3.82 -10.52
N ILE A 182 1.40 -3.77 -9.19
CA ILE A 182 1.86 -4.88 -8.36
C ILE A 182 0.74 -5.27 -7.40
N ARG A 183 0.15 -6.43 -7.63
CA ARG A 183 -0.92 -7.01 -6.82
C ARG A 183 -0.33 -8.02 -5.84
N TRP A 184 -0.89 -8.10 -4.63
CA TRP A 184 -0.45 -9.03 -3.57
C TRP A 184 1.06 -8.97 -3.33
N GLY A 185 1.64 -7.77 -3.40
CA GLY A 185 3.08 -7.55 -3.18
C GLY A 185 3.54 -8.20 -1.88
N THR A 186 4.72 -8.87 -1.92
CA THR A 186 5.33 -9.62 -0.82
C THR A 186 4.66 -10.96 -0.46
N CYS A 187 3.58 -11.33 -1.14
CA CYS A 187 2.92 -12.63 -0.99
C CYS A 187 3.35 -13.61 -2.09
N PRO A 188 3.21 -14.93 -1.88
CA PRO A 188 3.51 -15.93 -2.91
C PRO A 188 2.71 -15.72 -4.21
N GLU A 189 1.50 -15.18 -4.09
CA GLU A 189 0.59 -14.91 -5.19
C GLU A 189 0.85 -13.59 -5.90
N GLN A 190 1.99 -12.93 -5.63
CA GLN A 190 2.32 -11.65 -6.25
C GLN A 190 2.21 -11.69 -7.76
N GLN A 191 1.45 -10.75 -8.31
CA GLN A 191 1.31 -10.52 -9.74
C GLN A 191 1.89 -9.14 -10.09
N LYS A 192 2.53 -9.06 -11.26
CA LYS A 192 3.07 -7.82 -11.79
C LYS A 192 2.63 -7.64 -13.24
N LEU A 193 2.04 -6.48 -13.54
CA LEU A 193 1.71 -6.03 -14.88
C LEU A 193 2.56 -4.79 -15.20
N VAL A 194 3.22 -4.79 -16.37
CA VAL A 194 4.10 -3.68 -16.80
C VAL A 194 3.70 -3.26 -18.20
N GLY A 195 3.56 -1.97 -18.41
CA GLY A 195 3.21 -1.37 -19.70
C GLY A 195 3.57 0.11 -19.75
N THR A 196 2.88 0.81 -20.61
CA THR A 196 2.92 2.28 -20.73
C THR A 196 1.51 2.86 -20.57
N PHE A 197 1.37 4.18 -20.50
CA PHE A 197 0.05 4.80 -20.46
C PHE A 197 -0.84 4.37 -21.64
N ALA A 198 -0.24 4.18 -22.84
CA ALA A 198 -0.96 3.73 -24.02
C ALA A 198 -1.49 2.29 -23.90
N THR A 199 -0.82 1.41 -23.15
CA THR A 199 -1.09 -0.03 -23.20
C THR A 199 -1.75 -0.58 -21.95
N ILE A 200 -1.54 0.06 -20.80
CA ILE A 200 -1.83 -0.53 -19.49
C ILE A 200 -3.32 -0.84 -19.27
N LEU A 201 -4.23 0.04 -19.74
CA LEU A 201 -5.67 -0.18 -19.54
C LEU A 201 -6.17 -1.41 -20.28
N ALA A 202 -5.74 -1.61 -21.55
CA ALA A 202 -6.06 -2.80 -22.29
C ALA A 202 -5.48 -4.07 -21.66
N GLN A 203 -4.26 -3.99 -21.13
CA GLN A 203 -3.64 -5.13 -20.43
C GLN A 203 -4.38 -5.49 -19.14
N ILE A 204 -4.86 -4.49 -18.36
CA ILE A 204 -5.69 -4.73 -17.16
C ILE A 204 -6.95 -5.52 -17.53
N GLU A 205 -7.61 -5.18 -18.62
CA GLU A 205 -8.81 -5.88 -19.10
C GLU A 205 -8.50 -7.31 -19.54
N VAL A 206 -7.47 -7.49 -20.37
CA VAL A 206 -7.07 -8.82 -20.91
C VAL A 206 -6.67 -9.77 -19.79
N GLU A 207 -5.86 -9.30 -18.84
CA GLU A 207 -5.35 -10.09 -17.70
C GLU A 207 -6.35 -10.18 -16.54
N ASN A 208 -7.51 -9.53 -16.65
CA ASN A 208 -8.49 -9.37 -15.55
C ASN A 208 -7.81 -8.96 -14.23
N PHE A 209 -6.88 -8.00 -14.32
CA PHE A 209 -6.08 -7.57 -13.20
C PHE A 209 -6.90 -6.74 -12.20
N GLN A 210 -6.90 -7.12 -10.94
CA GLN A 210 -7.78 -6.56 -9.92
C GLN A 210 -7.03 -5.99 -8.72
N ALA A 211 -7.69 -5.11 -7.97
CA ALA A 211 -7.26 -4.70 -6.64
C ALA A 211 -7.24 -5.90 -5.65
N PRO A 212 -6.46 -5.82 -4.55
CA PRO A 212 -5.62 -4.69 -4.17
C PRO A 212 -4.28 -4.68 -4.91
N ALA A 213 -3.85 -3.52 -5.39
CA ALA A 213 -2.54 -3.37 -6.01
C ALA A 213 -1.97 -1.96 -5.78
N ILE A 214 -0.64 -1.88 -5.87
CA ILE A 214 0.10 -0.63 -5.93
C ILE A 214 0.42 -0.33 -7.40
N VAL A 215 0.24 0.93 -7.79
CA VAL A 215 0.64 1.42 -9.11
C VAL A 215 1.91 2.24 -8.97
N VAL A 216 2.89 1.98 -9.83
CA VAL A 216 4.15 2.74 -9.91
C VAL A 216 4.28 3.32 -11.30
N ILE A 217 4.52 4.63 -11.39
CA ILE A 217 4.69 5.37 -12.65
C ILE A 217 6.07 6.03 -12.64
N GLY A 218 6.77 5.98 -13.75
CA GLY A 218 8.05 6.64 -13.96
C GLY A 218 9.12 5.74 -14.56
N ALA A 219 10.26 6.32 -14.94
CA ALA A 219 11.36 5.64 -15.63
C ALA A 219 11.94 4.45 -14.85
N VAL A 220 11.82 4.46 -13.52
CA VAL A 220 12.27 3.35 -12.64
C VAL A 220 11.60 2.02 -12.93
N VAL A 221 10.41 2.02 -13.53
CA VAL A 221 9.68 0.80 -13.93
C VAL A 221 10.47 -0.04 -14.92
N ASN A 222 11.27 0.60 -15.78
CA ASN A 222 12.09 -0.07 -16.79
C ASN A 222 13.42 -0.62 -16.23
N TYR A 223 13.81 -0.24 -15.00
CA TYR A 223 15.09 -0.63 -14.42
C TYR A 223 15.36 -2.15 -14.45
N PRO A 224 14.42 -3.04 -14.06
CA PRO A 224 14.68 -4.48 -14.09
C PRO A 224 14.96 -5.04 -15.49
N ALA A 225 14.28 -4.52 -16.52
CA ALA A 225 14.48 -4.93 -17.90
C ALA A 225 15.84 -4.43 -18.43
N ASN A 226 16.16 -3.15 -18.17
CA ASN A 226 17.41 -2.54 -18.56
C ASN A 226 18.61 -3.25 -17.93
N LEU A 227 18.51 -3.63 -16.65
CA LEU A 227 19.55 -4.38 -15.95
C LEU A 227 19.78 -5.76 -16.59
N ARG A 228 18.72 -6.49 -16.95
CA ARG A 228 18.82 -7.79 -17.62
C ARG A 228 19.48 -7.67 -19.00
N GLN A 229 19.16 -6.64 -19.76
CA GLN A 229 19.80 -6.38 -21.06
C GLN A 229 21.29 -6.09 -20.91
N GLN A 230 21.71 -5.35 -19.89
CA GLN A 230 23.12 -5.08 -19.60
C GLN A 230 23.89 -6.33 -19.17
N LEU A 231 23.22 -7.25 -18.47
CA LEU A 231 23.84 -8.49 -17.99
C LEU A 231 23.84 -9.62 -19.03
N ALA A 232 22.98 -9.57 -20.04
CA ALA A 232 22.90 -10.62 -21.08
C ALA A 232 24.22 -10.95 -21.79
N PRO A 233 25.06 -9.97 -22.18
CA PRO A 233 26.38 -10.24 -22.76
C PRO A 233 27.35 -10.90 -21.79
N ILE A 234 27.19 -10.65 -20.48
CA ILE A 234 28.07 -11.19 -19.42
C ILE A 234 27.69 -12.63 -19.09
N LEU A 235 26.35 -12.91 -19.03
CA LEU A 235 25.81 -14.21 -18.68
C LEU A 235 25.79 -15.20 -19.88
N GLY A 236 25.73 -14.71 -21.10
CA GLY A 236 25.74 -15.53 -22.32
C GLY A 236 27.11 -16.10 -22.72
N GLY A 237 28.18 -15.79 -21.99
CA GLY A 237 29.54 -16.31 -22.21
C GLY A 237 29.92 -17.51 -21.34
N VAL A 238 28.99 -18.07 -20.56
CA VAL A 238 29.22 -19.27 -19.74
C VAL A 238 28.36 -20.41 -20.32
N ASN A 239 28.85 -21.06 -21.33
CA ASN A 239 28.45 -22.42 -21.77
C ASN A 239 29.46 -23.41 -21.24
#